data_b23f636f9ed160e2db9188dc7f4af281
#
_entry.id   b23f636f9ed160e2db9188dc7f4af281
#
_cell.length_a   1.000
_cell.length_b   1.000
_cell.length_c   1.000
_cell.angle_alpha   90.00
_cell.angle_beta   90.00
_cell.angle_gamma   90.00
#
_symmetry.space_group_name_H-M   'P 1'
#
loop_
_entity.id
_entity.type
_entity.pdbx_description
1 polymer ?
#
loop_
_entity_poly.entity_id
_entity_poly.type
_entity_poly.pdbx_seq_one_letter_code
_entity_poly.pdbx_strand_id
1 'polypeptide(L)'
;MSGGEESSALLYFLKKILGTRRDVSLFAISIDEGIKGYRDRRITANIAESIGVELITDSFDEVLGKTIDEVVREKGDRFSCIFCKGLQGLVLNQIANDHDITKLALGLNLDDEAKNLLVHIFRGDAERLLKPADSLFRVVPMIRPFLYIPAREVALYAYFNMGGFEIRRCPYSHNTLETDVHSLLNKYNWRHPSTKNALVNLGEHLVSYGVMPLPDAGICPDCGEPCHGEYQEWGMLRELHHV
;
A
#
# COMPACT_ATOMS: atom_id res chain seq x y z
N MET A 1 -3.81 -1.60 8.34
CA MET A 1 -2.70 -1.49 9.33
C MET A 1 -1.92 -2.80 9.33
N SER A 2 -0.59 -2.77 9.21
CA SER A 2 0.25 -3.98 9.13
C SER A 2 0.86 -4.40 10.48
N GLY A 3 0.76 -3.57 11.49
CA GLY A 3 1.47 -3.77 12.77
C GLY A 3 2.94 -3.32 12.76
N GLY A 4 3.46 -2.84 11.63
CA GLY A 4 4.79 -2.24 11.52
C GLY A 4 4.82 -0.77 11.97
N GLU A 5 6.04 -0.22 12.09
CA GLU A 5 6.26 1.15 12.58
C GLU A 5 5.49 2.22 11.82
N GLU A 6 5.45 2.14 10.50
CA GLU A 6 4.84 3.18 9.63
C GLU A 6 3.32 3.24 9.80
N SER A 7 2.65 2.09 9.73
CA SER A 7 1.20 2.02 9.88
C SER A 7 0.74 2.35 11.30
N SER A 8 1.54 1.97 12.30
CA SER A 8 1.27 2.27 13.70
C SER A 8 1.47 3.76 14.00
N ALA A 9 2.57 4.34 13.50
CA ALA A 9 2.84 5.79 13.59
C ALA A 9 1.71 6.60 12.97
N LEU A 10 1.22 6.18 11.78
CA LEU A 10 0.12 6.86 11.10
C LEU A 10 -1.16 6.82 11.94
N LEU A 11 -1.52 5.67 12.49
CA LEU A 11 -2.73 5.53 13.31
C LEU A 11 -2.67 6.44 14.54
N TYR A 12 -1.53 6.42 15.25
CA TYR A 12 -1.31 7.29 16.40
C TYR A 12 -1.37 8.76 16.03
N PHE A 13 -0.69 9.16 14.96
CA PHE A 13 -0.69 10.54 14.46
C PHE A 13 -2.11 11.01 14.13
N LEU A 14 -2.86 10.23 13.36
CA LEU A 14 -4.23 10.56 12.98
C LEU A 14 -5.15 10.64 14.20
N LYS A 15 -5.03 9.72 15.16
CA LYS A 15 -5.79 9.79 16.41
C LYS A 15 -5.49 11.06 17.19
N LYS A 16 -4.21 11.46 17.25
CA LYS A 16 -3.79 12.68 17.95
C LYS A 16 -4.37 13.96 17.34
N ILE A 17 -4.41 14.06 16.01
CA ILE A 17 -4.90 15.27 15.34
C ILE A 17 -6.42 15.28 15.11
N LEU A 18 -7.05 14.10 14.99
CA LEU A 18 -8.47 13.97 14.67
C LEU A 18 -9.33 13.58 15.88
N GLY A 19 -8.73 13.09 16.96
CA GLY A 19 -9.45 12.50 18.08
C GLY A 19 -10.40 13.45 18.84
N THR A 20 -10.25 14.76 18.68
CA THR A 20 -11.17 15.77 19.24
C THR A 20 -12.26 16.20 18.27
N ARG A 21 -12.17 15.80 17.00
CA ARG A 21 -13.16 16.15 15.98
C ARG A 21 -14.37 15.23 16.07
N ARG A 22 -15.57 15.81 16.05
CA ARG A 22 -16.84 15.07 16.09
C ARG A 22 -17.40 14.73 14.71
N ASP A 23 -16.85 15.33 13.67
CA ASP A 23 -17.24 15.15 12.27
C ASP A 23 -16.38 14.11 11.54
N VAL A 24 -15.44 13.45 12.24
CA VAL A 24 -14.56 12.41 11.69
C VAL A 24 -14.64 11.16 12.56
N SER A 25 -14.91 10.04 11.93
CA SER A 25 -14.75 8.70 12.51
C SER A 25 -13.46 8.07 11.98
N LEU A 26 -12.61 7.58 12.88
CA LEU A 26 -11.32 6.96 12.54
C LEU A 26 -11.39 5.45 12.82
N PHE A 27 -11.14 4.65 11.80
CA PHE A 27 -11.03 3.19 11.88
C PHE A 27 -9.62 2.75 11.46
N ALA A 28 -9.14 1.67 12.05
CA ALA A 28 -7.96 0.96 11.58
C ALA A 28 -8.41 -0.25 10.75
N ILE A 29 -7.81 -0.48 9.57
CA ILE A 29 -8.07 -1.66 8.76
C ILE A 29 -6.83 -2.53 8.75
N SER A 30 -6.97 -3.81 9.05
CA SER A 30 -5.91 -4.82 8.97
C SER A 30 -6.36 -5.99 8.10
N ILE A 31 -5.58 -6.31 7.08
CA ILE A 31 -5.82 -7.44 6.17
C ILE A 31 -4.78 -8.50 6.43
N ASP A 32 -5.21 -9.74 6.60
CA ASP A 32 -4.34 -10.90 6.67
C ASP A 32 -4.20 -11.53 5.29
N GLU A 33 -3.01 -11.49 4.74
CA GLU A 33 -2.70 -12.04 3.43
C GLU A 33 -2.55 -13.58 3.43
N GLY A 34 -2.62 -14.20 4.60
CA GLY A 34 -2.44 -15.64 4.77
C GLY A 34 -1.00 -16.10 4.52
N ILE A 35 0.00 -15.27 4.87
CA ILE A 35 1.42 -15.61 4.79
C ILE A 35 1.88 -16.13 6.15
N LYS A 36 2.23 -17.40 6.21
CA LYS A 36 2.59 -18.09 7.47
C LYS A 36 3.78 -17.40 8.17
N GLY A 37 3.56 -16.99 9.42
CA GLY A 37 4.61 -16.41 10.27
C GLY A 37 5.00 -14.98 9.91
N TYR A 38 4.31 -14.33 8.97
CA TYR A 38 4.61 -12.97 8.56
C TYR A 38 3.95 -11.91 9.43
N ARG A 39 2.65 -12.02 9.67
CA ARG A 39 1.91 -11.07 10.51
C ARG A 39 1.26 -11.77 11.70
N ASP A 40 1.17 -11.07 12.83
CA ASP A 40 0.42 -11.50 13.98
C ASP A 40 -0.76 -10.54 14.20
N ARG A 41 -1.98 -11.04 13.97
CA ARG A 41 -3.23 -10.26 14.15
C ARG A 41 -3.34 -9.67 15.57
N ARG A 42 -2.73 -10.31 16.58
CA ARG A 42 -2.74 -9.83 17.97
C ARG A 42 -1.99 -8.51 18.11
N ILE A 43 -0.91 -8.31 17.36
CA ILE A 43 -0.13 -7.06 17.39
C ILE A 43 -0.97 -5.89 16.90
N THR A 44 -1.65 -6.05 15.77
CA THR A 44 -2.54 -4.99 15.22
C THR A 44 -3.70 -4.69 16.15
N ALA A 45 -4.29 -5.72 16.77
CA ALA A 45 -5.37 -5.56 17.74
C ALA A 45 -4.90 -4.80 19.00
N ASN A 46 -3.77 -5.21 19.59
CA ASN A 46 -3.22 -4.54 20.76
C ASN A 46 -2.85 -3.08 20.51
N ILE A 47 -2.30 -2.77 19.31
CA ILE A 47 -1.98 -1.39 18.94
C ILE A 47 -3.26 -0.56 18.81
N ALA A 48 -4.25 -1.04 18.08
CA ALA A 48 -5.51 -0.34 17.88
C ALA A 48 -6.24 -0.09 19.22
N GLU A 49 -6.28 -1.10 20.09
CA GLU A 49 -6.85 -1.01 21.44
C GLU A 49 -6.09 0.02 22.30
N SER A 50 -4.76 0.00 22.29
CA SER A 50 -3.93 0.93 23.07
C SER A 50 -4.13 2.39 22.66
N ILE A 51 -4.45 2.63 21.38
CA ILE A 51 -4.73 3.97 20.81
C ILE A 51 -6.21 4.34 20.98
N GLY A 52 -7.08 3.38 21.29
CA GLY A 52 -8.53 3.56 21.37
C GLY A 52 -9.18 3.84 20.01
N VAL A 53 -8.79 3.05 19.00
CA VAL A 53 -9.35 3.10 17.64
C VAL A 53 -9.93 1.72 17.31
N GLU A 54 -11.14 1.72 16.75
CA GLU A 54 -11.80 0.51 16.28
C GLU A 54 -10.99 -0.14 15.15
N LEU A 55 -10.81 -1.47 15.22
CA LEU A 55 -10.08 -2.27 14.24
C LEU A 55 -11.04 -3.12 13.41
N ILE A 56 -11.08 -2.87 12.11
CA ILE A 56 -11.74 -3.72 11.12
C ILE A 56 -10.69 -4.72 10.62
N THR A 57 -10.99 -6.00 10.67
CA THR A 57 -10.09 -7.07 10.20
C THR A 57 -10.77 -7.91 9.15
N ASP A 58 -10.00 -8.26 8.12
CA ASP A 58 -10.42 -9.18 7.08
C ASP A 58 -9.23 -10.04 6.63
N SER A 59 -9.45 -11.03 5.80
CA SER A 59 -8.39 -11.87 5.26
C SER A 59 -8.64 -12.21 3.78
N PHE A 60 -7.56 -12.52 3.07
CA PHE A 60 -7.68 -13.01 1.70
C PHE A 60 -8.44 -14.32 1.63
N ASP A 61 -8.30 -15.17 2.64
CA ASP A 61 -9.01 -16.46 2.71
C ASP A 61 -10.53 -16.24 2.84
N GLU A 62 -10.96 -15.33 3.72
CA GLU A 62 -12.39 -15.03 3.94
C GLU A 62 -13.04 -14.36 2.73
N VAL A 63 -12.33 -13.44 2.06
CA VAL A 63 -12.89 -12.66 0.93
C VAL A 63 -12.73 -13.36 -0.40
N LEU A 64 -11.60 -14.06 -0.61
CA LEU A 64 -11.20 -14.58 -1.92
C LEU A 64 -11.09 -16.11 -1.95
N GLY A 65 -11.24 -16.77 -0.80
CA GLY A 65 -11.09 -18.23 -0.67
C GLY A 65 -9.67 -18.76 -0.91
N LYS A 66 -8.65 -17.87 -0.94
CA LYS A 66 -7.25 -18.22 -1.15
C LYS A 66 -6.29 -17.32 -0.39
N THR A 67 -5.20 -17.90 0.10
CA THR A 67 -4.09 -17.21 0.75
C THR A 67 -2.93 -16.94 -0.23
N ILE A 68 -2.04 -15.99 0.10
CA ILE A 68 -0.83 -15.78 -0.70
C ILE A 68 0.09 -17.00 -0.69
N ASP A 69 0.18 -17.73 0.43
CA ASP A 69 0.97 -18.95 0.50
C ASP A 69 0.47 -20.03 -0.50
N GLU A 70 -0.85 -20.10 -0.72
CA GLU A 70 -1.43 -21.00 -1.71
C GLU A 70 -1.17 -20.53 -3.14
N VAL A 71 -1.32 -19.23 -3.41
CA VAL A 71 -1.00 -18.67 -4.72
C VAL A 71 0.47 -18.92 -5.08
N VAL A 72 1.38 -18.73 -4.13
CA VAL A 72 2.82 -18.99 -4.35
C VAL A 72 3.10 -20.47 -4.58
N ARG A 73 2.40 -21.36 -3.87
CA ARG A 73 2.55 -22.82 -4.07
C ARG A 73 2.11 -23.25 -5.47
N GLU A 74 1.04 -22.63 -6.00
CA GLU A 74 0.48 -22.96 -7.31
C GLU A 74 1.25 -22.33 -8.47
N LYS A 75 1.63 -21.05 -8.34
CA LYS A 75 2.16 -20.20 -9.44
C LYS A 75 3.64 -19.80 -9.27
N GLY A 76 4.26 -20.13 -8.14
CA GLY A 76 5.61 -19.68 -7.78
C GLY A 76 5.63 -18.28 -7.16
N ASP A 77 6.78 -17.90 -6.61
CA ASP A 77 6.97 -16.66 -5.84
C ASP A 77 7.22 -15.40 -6.70
N ARG A 78 7.56 -15.60 -7.98
CA ARG A 78 7.99 -14.51 -8.89
C ARG A 78 7.00 -13.35 -8.97
N PHE A 79 5.70 -13.62 -8.90
CA PHE A 79 4.64 -12.63 -9.03
C PHE A 79 3.87 -12.37 -7.72
N SER A 80 4.31 -12.97 -6.62
CA SER A 80 3.62 -12.90 -5.32
C SER A 80 3.32 -11.48 -4.86
N CYS A 81 4.26 -10.54 -5.02
CA CYS A 81 4.08 -9.15 -4.64
C CYS A 81 3.03 -8.41 -5.50
N ILE A 82 2.94 -8.75 -6.79
CA ILE A 82 1.97 -8.15 -7.71
C ILE A 82 0.57 -8.63 -7.32
N PHE A 83 0.39 -9.95 -7.13
CA PHE A 83 -0.86 -10.53 -6.66
C PHE A 83 -1.27 -9.97 -5.31
N CYS A 84 -0.35 -9.95 -4.34
CA CYS A 84 -0.62 -9.44 -3.00
C CYS A 84 -1.13 -7.99 -3.02
N LYS A 85 -0.48 -7.11 -3.79
CA LYS A 85 -0.91 -5.70 -3.92
C LYS A 85 -2.28 -5.58 -4.61
N GLY A 86 -2.53 -6.34 -5.67
CA GLY A 86 -3.82 -6.35 -6.35
C GLY A 86 -4.95 -6.80 -5.44
N LEU A 87 -4.76 -7.93 -4.75
CA LEU A 87 -5.74 -8.48 -3.82
C LEU A 87 -5.98 -7.57 -2.60
N GLN A 88 -4.93 -6.93 -2.07
CA GLN A 88 -5.09 -5.92 -1.01
C GLN A 88 -6.00 -4.76 -1.46
N GLY A 89 -5.86 -4.32 -2.71
CA GLY A 89 -6.71 -3.28 -3.27
C GLY A 89 -8.18 -3.69 -3.31
N LEU A 90 -8.48 -4.90 -3.77
CA LEU A 90 -9.85 -5.44 -3.83
C LEU A 90 -10.48 -5.53 -2.43
N VAL A 91 -9.76 -6.12 -1.48
CA VAL A 91 -10.25 -6.26 -0.10
C VAL A 91 -10.44 -4.90 0.58
N LEU A 92 -9.51 -3.95 0.37
CA LEU A 92 -9.67 -2.58 0.89
C LEU A 92 -10.89 -1.87 0.31
N ASN A 93 -11.16 -2.03 -0.99
CA ASN A 93 -12.34 -1.45 -1.63
C ASN A 93 -13.64 -2.06 -1.08
N GLN A 94 -13.68 -3.37 -0.88
CA GLN A 94 -14.83 -4.04 -0.29
C GLN A 94 -15.08 -3.52 1.13
N ILE A 95 -14.08 -3.53 2.00
CA ILE A 95 -14.19 -3.00 3.37
C ILE A 95 -14.66 -1.53 3.36
N ALA A 96 -14.10 -0.73 2.45
CA ALA A 96 -14.45 0.67 2.35
C ALA A 96 -15.94 0.89 1.99
N ASN A 97 -16.47 0.07 1.09
CA ASN A 97 -17.89 0.09 0.72
C ASN A 97 -18.78 -0.40 1.86
N ASP A 98 -18.43 -1.51 2.50
CA ASP A 98 -19.24 -2.14 3.55
C ASP A 98 -19.35 -1.26 4.81
N HIS A 99 -18.38 -0.37 5.03
CA HIS A 99 -18.30 0.51 6.20
C HIS A 99 -18.47 1.99 5.87
N ASP A 100 -18.94 2.36 4.66
CA ASP A 100 -19.13 3.75 4.23
C ASP A 100 -17.89 4.63 4.43
N ILE A 101 -16.69 4.07 4.20
CA ILE A 101 -15.42 4.78 4.38
C ILE A 101 -15.25 5.80 3.26
N THR A 102 -15.04 7.05 3.62
CA THR A 102 -14.91 8.16 2.67
C THR A 102 -13.49 8.47 2.27
N LYS A 103 -12.48 8.02 3.04
CA LYS A 103 -11.05 8.23 2.76
C LYS A 103 -10.21 7.12 3.36
N LEU A 104 -9.20 6.68 2.63
CA LEU A 104 -8.17 5.77 3.12
C LEU A 104 -6.88 6.53 3.39
N ALA A 105 -6.28 6.34 4.57
CA ALA A 105 -4.98 6.88 4.91
C ALA A 105 -3.92 5.78 4.84
N LEU A 106 -2.85 6.01 4.06
CA LEU A 106 -1.75 5.07 3.89
C LEU A 106 -0.48 5.61 4.57
N GLY A 107 0.25 4.72 5.25
CA GLY A 107 1.52 5.04 5.92
C GLY A 107 2.71 5.13 4.97
N LEU A 108 2.48 5.40 3.68
CA LEU A 108 3.54 5.61 2.71
C LEU A 108 4.31 6.88 3.03
N ASN A 109 5.63 6.80 2.92
CA ASN A 109 6.56 7.85 3.28
C ASN A 109 7.43 8.28 2.07
N LEU A 110 8.32 9.24 2.28
CA LEU A 110 9.23 9.77 1.25
C LEU A 110 10.06 8.68 0.58
N ASP A 111 10.54 7.71 1.35
CA ASP A 111 11.36 6.60 0.86
C ASP A 111 10.57 5.67 -0.06
N ASP A 112 9.32 5.39 0.29
CA ASP A 112 8.43 4.54 -0.50
C ASP A 112 8.07 5.20 -1.83
N GLU A 113 7.72 6.48 -1.80
CA GLU A 113 7.34 7.21 -3.01
C GLU A 113 8.51 7.36 -3.97
N ALA A 114 9.68 7.77 -3.47
CA ALA A 114 10.90 7.86 -4.29
C ALA A 114 11.30 6.50 -4.88
N LYS A 115 11.16 5.41 -4.10
CA LYS A 115 11.38 4.04 -4.56
C LYS A 115 10.38 3.66 -5.67
N ASN A 116 9.09 3.90 -5.45
CA ASN A 116 8.05 3.55 -6.42
C ASN A 116 8.26 4.27 -7.75
N LEU A 117 8.54 5.57 -7.71
CA LEU A 117 8.84 6.35 -8.90
C LEU A 117 10.03 5.75 -9.68
N LEU A 118 11.12 5.43 -8.99
CA LEU A 118 12.32 4.88 -9.63
C LEU A 118 12.07 3.46 -10.18
N VAL A 119 11.24 2.65 -9.53
CA VAL A 119 10.78 1.35 -10.04
C VAL A 119 10.02 1.51 -11.36
N HIS A 120 9.10 2.48 -11.44
CA HIS A 120 8.35 2.74 -12.67
C HIS A 120 9.26 3.25 -13.80
N ILE A 121 10.26 4.10 -13.49
CA ILE A 121 11.27 4.53 -14.46
C ILE A 121 12.05 3.32 -15.00
N PHE A 122 12.50 2.42 -14.13
CA PHE A 122 13.28 1.24 -14.55
C PHE A 122 12.45 0.21 -15.33
N ARG A 123 11.15 0.17 -15.12
CA ARG A 123 10.21 -0.64 -15.90
C ARG A 123 9.81 0.00 -17.23
N GLY A 124 10.11 1.29 -17.44
CA GLY A 124 9.62 2.05 -18.58
C GLY A 124 8.11 2.29 -18.54
N ASP A 125 7.50 2.26 -17.35
CA ASP A 125 6.07 2.35 -17.13
C ASP A 125 5.64 3.83 -17.10
N ALA A 126 5.58 4.44 -18.29
CA ALA A 126 5.23 5.85 -18.44
C ALA A 126 3.81 6.15 -17.95
N GLU A 127 2.89 5.20 -18.09
CA GLU A 127 1.50 5.38 -17.67
C GLU A 127 1.39 5.59 -16.16
N ARG A 128 2.07 4.76 -15.37
CA ARG A 128 2.08 4.90 -13.91
C ARG A 128 2.87 6.11 -13.41
N LEU A 129 3.83 6.59 -14.20
CA LEU A 129 4.54 7.84 -13.89
C LEU A 129 3.67 9.09 -14.07
N LEU A 130 2.70 9.03 -14.99
CA LEU A 130 1.82 10.15 -15.34
C LEU A 130 0.48 10.13 -14.59
N LYS A 131 0.16 9.05 -13.90
CA LYS A 131 -1.08 8.91 -13.12
C LYS A 131 -0.85 9.24 -11.65
N PRO A 132 -1.80 9.91 -10.99
CA PRO A 132 -1.80 9.97 -9.53
C PRO A 132 -1.82 8.55 -8.96
N ALA A 133 -1.07 8.32 -7.88
CA ALA A 133 -1.08 7.02 -7.20
C ALA A 133 -2.48 6.57 -6.77
N ASP A 134 -3.38 7.51 -6.57
CA ASP A 134 -4.77 7.32 -6.17
C ASP A 134 -5.66 6.77 -7.31
N SER A 135 -5.19 6.79 -8.56
CA SER A 135 -5.96 6.29 -9.71
C SER A 135 -6.07 4.76 -9.76
N LEU A 136 -5.28 4.05 -8.96
CA LEU A 136 -5.31 2.59 -8.88
C LEU A 136 -6.45 2.04 -7.98
N PHE A 137 -7.03 2.89 -7.12
CA PHE A 137 -8.10 2.52 -6.20
C PHE A 137 -9.24 3.54 -6.35
N ARG A 138 -10.15 3.29 -7.27
CA ARG A 138 -11.17 4.28 -7.67
C ARG A 138 -12.34 4.45 -6.69
N VAL A 139 -12.51 3.56 -5.73
CA VAL A 139 -13.70 3.58 -4.88
C VAL A 139 -13.58 4.66 -3.81
N VAL A 140 -12.41 4.82 -3.19
CA VAL A 140 -12.22 5.75 -2.08
C VAL A 140 -10.93 6.56 -2.26
N PRO A 141 -10.98 7.90 -2.14
CA PRO A 141 -9.79 8.75 -2.20
C PRO A 141 -8.76 8.36 -1.12
N MET A 142 -7.49 8.31 -1.52
CA MET A 142 -6.38 8.02 -0.61
C MET A 142 -5.65 9.28 -0.18
N ILE A 143 -5.21 9.31 1.08
CA ILE A 143 -4.33 10.34 1.61
C ILE A 143 -3.03 9.70 2.12
N ARG A 144 -1.92 10.41 1.96
CA ARG A 144 -0.57 9.98 2.34
C ARG A 144 0.06 11.02 3.27
N PRO A 145 -0.31 11.05 4.57
CA PRO A 145 0.14 12.10 5.48
C PRO A 145 1.66 12.18 5.65
N PHE A 146 2.39 11.09 5.40
CA PHE A 146 3.85 10.99 5.56
C PHE A 146 4.62 11.10 4.25
N LEU A 147 3.98 11.51 3.15
CA LEU A 147 4.57 11.55 1.81
C LEU A 147 5.95 12.23 1.73
N TYR A 148 6.14 13.30 2.48
CA TYR A 148 7.39 14.06 2.51
C TYR A 148 8.26 13.79 3.74
N ILE A 149 7.88 12.83 4.57
CA ILE A 149 8.60 12.46 5.78
C ILE A 149 9.52 11.28 5.49
N PRO A 150 10.83 11.37 5.76
CA PRO A 150 11.75 10.23 5.61
C PRO A 150 11.33 9.06 6.51
N ALA A 151 11.48 7.81 6.01
CA ALA A 151 11.12 6.60 6.75
C ALA A 151 11.76 6.55 8.15
N ARG A 152 13.02 6.99 8.28
CA ARG A 152 13.73 7.05 9.57
C ARG A 152 13.04 7.97 10.60
N GLU A 153 12.42 9.06 10.14
CA GLU A 153 11.71 10.00 11.02
C GLU A 153 10.38 9.42 11.46
N VAL A 154 9.68 8.74 10.56
CA VAL A 154 8.46 7.98 10.87
C VAL A 154 8.77 6.89 11.91
N ALA A 155 9.85 6.13 11.71
CA ALA A 155 10.29 5.10 12.65
C ALA A 155 10.64 5.69 14.02
N LEU A 156 11.37 6.80 14.07
CA LEU A 156 11.68 7.50 15.33
C LEU A 156 10.41 8.00 16.02
N TYR A 157 9.47 8.55 15.25
CA TYR A 157 8.18 8.99 15.80
C TYR A 157 7.40 7.83 16.41
N ALA A 158 7.35 6.68 15.72
CA ALA A 158 6.75 5.46 16.27
C ALA A 158 7.46 5.04 17.57
N TYR A 159 8.78 4.99 17.57
CA TYR A 159 9.58 4.55 18.71
C TYR A 159 9.35 5.42 19.96
N PHE A 160 9.28 6.74 19.82
CA PHE A 160 9.11 7.65 20.95
C PHE A 160 7.66 7.75 21.46
N ASN A 161 6.68 7.44 20.65
CA ASN A 161 5.27 7.63 21.02
C ASN A 161 4.52 6.32 21.25
N MET A 162 5.06 5.20 20.82
CA MET A 162 4.37 3.93 20.83
C MET A 162 5.30 2.78 21.21
N GLY A 163 4.70 1.71 21.72
CA GLY A 163 5.34 0.41 21.90
C GLY A 163 4.55 -0.67 21.16
N GLY A 164 5.13 -1.87 21.07
CA GLY A 164 4.41 -3.06 20.64
C GLY A 164 4.27 -3.25 19.11
N PHE A 165 4.83 -2.36 18.27
CA PHE A 165 4.91 -2.62 16.83
C PHE A 165 6.02 -3.63 16.53
N GLU A 166 5.89 -4.32 15.39
CA GLU A 166 6.83 -5.35 14.98
C GLU A 166 7.36 -5.10 13.56
N ILE A 167 8.68 -5.21 13.42
CA ILE A 167 9.34 -5.08 12.13
C ILE A 167 9.57 -6.49 11.58
N ARG A 168 8.68 -6.94 10.69
CA ARG A 168 8.84 -8.21 9.97
C ARG A 168 8.94 -7.97 8.47
N ARG A 169 9.83 -8.68 7.83
CA ARG A 169 9.94 -8.69 6.37
C ARG A 169 9.12 -9.83 5.80
N CYS A 170 8.37 -9.54 4.74
CA CYS A 170 7.65 -10.55 3.99
C CYS A 170 8.65 -11.58 3.40
N PRO A 171 8.43 -12.90 3.59
CA PRO A 171 9.33 -13.93 3.06
C PRO A 171 9.40 -13.92 1.54
N TYR A 172 8.40 -13.37 0.84
CA TYR A 172 8.35 -13.26 -0.62
C TYR A 172 8.94 -11.96 -1.17
N SER A 173 9.42 -11.04 -0.33
CA SER A 173 9.96 -9.73 -0.77
C SER A 173 11.45 -9.75 -1.11
N HIS A 174 12.09 -10.90 -1.20
CA HIS A 174 13.51 -11.04 -1.52
C HIS A 174 13.74 -11.02 -3.04
N ASN A 175 14.92 -10.52 -3.46
CA ASN A 175 15.37 -10.48 -4.85
C ASN A 175 14.35 -9.84 -5.83
N THR A 176 13.64 -8.81 -5.38
CA THR A 176 12.74 -8.05 -6.23
C THR A 176 13.40 -6.77 -6.73
N LEU A 177 12.94 -6.25 -7.88
CA LEU A 177 13.38 -4.93 -8.37
C LEU A 177 13.20 -3.85 -7.30
N GLU A 178 12.10 -3.92 -6.54
CA GLU A 178 11.81 -2.98 -5.45
C GLU A 178 12.89 -3.02 -4.36
N THR A 179 13.40 -4.20 -4.03
CA THR A 179 14.47 -4.37 -3.02
C THR A 179 15.80 -3.80 -3.52
N ASP A 180 16.14 -4.06 -4.78
CA ASP A 180 17.36 -3.56 -5.40
C ASP A 180 17.33 -2.04 -5.53
N VAL A 181 16.22 -1.48 -6.01
CA VAL A 181 15.99 -0.03 -6.12
C VAL A 181 16.06 0.63 -4.74
N HIS A 182 15.45 0.04 -3.71
CA HIS A 182 15.52 0.57 -2.35
C HIS A 182 16.96 0.63 -1.85
N SER A 183 17.75 -0.43 -2.07
CA SER A 183 19.16 -0.49 -1.66
C SER A 183 20.01 0.53 -2.40
N LEU A 184 19.83 0.62 -3.74
CA LEU A 184 20.49 1.59 -4.59
C LEU A 184 20.19 3.03 -4.15
N LEU A 185 18.90 3.34 -3.97
CA LEU A 185 18.42 4.66 -3.61
C LEU A 185 18.95 5.10 -2.23
N ASN A 186 18.96 4.22 -1.24
CA ASN A 186 19.50 4.52 0.08
C ASN A 186 21.01 4.77 0.04
N LYS A 187 21.77 3.95 -0.70
CA LYS A 187 23.21 4.13 -0.89
C LYS A 187 23.52 5.44 -1.62
N TYR A 188 22.73 5.81 -2.62
CA TYR A 188 22.89 7.05 -3.36
C TYR A 188 22.50 8.26 -2.51
N ASN A 189 21.38 8.23 -1.82
CA ASN A 189 20.87 9.30 -0.97
C ASN A 189 21.81 9.62 0.21
N TRP A 190 22.62 8.66 0.67
CA TRP A 190 23.67 8.91 1.67
C TRP A 190 24.68 9.95 1.21
N ARG A 191 25.03 9.94 -0.08
CA ARG A 191 25.96 10.89 -0.70
C ARG A 191 25.27 12.17 -1.19
N HIS A 192 24.00 12.07 -1.52
CA HIS A 192 23.18 13.11 -2.11
C HIS A 192 21.84 13.22 -1.37
N PRO A 193 21.78 13.86 -0.18
CA PRO A 193 20.64 13.79 0.72
C PRO A 193 19.31 14.32 0.17
N SER A 194 19.34 15.17 -0.87
CA SER A 194 18.12 15.71 -1.51
C SER A 194 17.50 14.79 -2.58
N THR A 195 18.13 13.65 -2.89
CA THR A 195 17.72 12.80 -4.02
C THR A 195 16.28 12.32 -3.92
N LYS A 196 15.87 11.84 -2.75
CA LYS A 196 14.49 11.34 -2.56
C LYS A 196 13.45 12.44 -2.74
N ASN A 197 13.71 13.62 -2.17
CA ASN A 197 12.83 14.78 -2.35
C ASN A 197 12.76 15.23 -3.82
N ALA A 198 13.90 15.24 -4.52
CA ALA A 198 13.95 15.59 -5.93
C ALA A 198 13.15 14.60 -6.79
N LEU A 199 13.21 13.30 -6.49
CA LEU A 199 12.41 12.28 -7.17
C LEU A 199 10.92 12.49 -6.93
N VAL A 200 10.48 12.68 -5.68
CA VAL A 200 9.06 12.90 -5.37
C VAL A 200 8.54 14.16 -6.03
N ASN A 201 9.29 15.26 -5.98
CA ASN A 201 8.92 16.49 -6.69
C ASN A 201 8.82 16.26 -8.20
N LEU A 202 9.75 15.49 -8.80
CA LEU A 202 9.67 15.12 -10.22
C LEU A 202 8.37 14.35 -10.52
N GLY A 203 8.01 13.38 -9.68
CA GLY A 203 6.77 12.60 -9.84
C GLY A 203 5.53 13.50 -9.83
N GLU A 204 5.43 14.43 -8.89
CA GLU A 204 4.31 15.39 -8.83
C GLU A 204 4.25 16.30 -10.06
N HIS A 205 5.40 16.78 -10.52
CA HIS A 205 5.47 17.56 -11.76
C HIS A 205 5.03 16.73 -12.96
N LEU A 206 5.48 15.48 -13.09
CA LEU A 206 5.06 14.59 -14.17
C LEU A 206 3.55 14.38 -14.19
N VAL A 207 2.93 14.15 -13.04
CA VAL A 207 1.48 14.04 -12.91
C VAL A 207 0.79 15.34 -13.32
N SER A 208 1.33 16.51 -12.96
CA SER A 208 0.75 17.81 -13.32
C SER A 208 0.85 18.13 -14.81
N TYR A 209 1.87 17.64 -15.51
CA TYR A 209 2.05 17.79 -16.95
C TYR A 209 1.34 16.68 -17.76
N GLY A 210 1.08 15.54 -17.13
CA GLY A 210 0.55 14.34 -17.76
C GLY A 210 -0.95 14.35 -17.97
N VAL A 211 -1.54 15.48 -18.39
CA VAL A 211 -2.93 15.52 -18.87
C VAL A 211 -3.00 14.91 -20.28
N MET A 212 -2.58 13.66 -20.44
CA MET A 212 -3.03 12.89 -21.59
C MET A 212 -4.43 12.36 -21.27
N PRO A 213 -5.42 12.60 -22.16
CA PRO A 213 -6.68 11.88 -22.06
C PRO A 213 -6.33 10.38 -22.13
N LEU A 214 -6.51 9.70 -21.01
CA LEU A 214 -6.37 8.26 -20.99
C LEU A 214 -7.46 7.69 -21.90
N PRO A 215 -7.16 6.69 -22.74
CA PRO A 215 -8.22 5.94 -23.39
C PRO A 215 -9.17 5.46 -22.30
N ASP A 216 -10.48 5.55 -22.55
CA ASP A 216 -11.51 5.14 -21.62
C ASP A 216 -11.16 3.76 -21.05
N ALA A 217 -10.83 3.72 -19.79
CA ALA A 217 -10.61 2.47 -19.11
C ALA A 217 -11.95 1.74 -19.06
N GLY A 218 -12.07 0.66 -19.79
CA GLY A 218 -13.21 -0.24 -19.64
C GLY A 218 -13.31 -0.70 -18.20
N ILE A 219 -14.51 -0.84 -17.67
CA ILE A 219 -14.73 -1.48 -16.38
C ILE A 219 -14.67 -2.99 -16.61
N CYS A 220 -13.85 -3.71 -15.84
CA CYS A 220 -13.82 -5.16 -15.89
C CYS A 220 -15.20 -5.71 -15.53
N PRO A 221 -15.86 -6.51 -16.39
CA PRO A 221 -17.18 -7.04 -16.08
C PRO A 221 -17.18 -8.01 -14.89
N ASP A 222 -16.03 -8.59 -14.56
CA ASP A 222 -15.91 -9.60 -13.54
C ASP A 222 -15.63 -9.04 -12.14
N CYS A 223 -14.84 -7.94 -12.03
CA CYS A 223 -14.46 -7.38 -10.73
C CYS A 223 -14.87 -5.90 -10.55
N GLY A 224 -15.47 -5.26 -11.57
CA GLY A 224 -15.87 -3.85 -11.52
C GLY A 224 -14.71 -2.85 -11.55
N GLU A 225 -13.45 -3.32 -11.63
CA GLU A 225 -12.27 -2.47 -11.66
C GLU A 225 -11.97 -1.96 -13.08
N PRO A 226 -11.36 -0.78 -13.22
CA PRO A 226 -10.94 -0.29 -14.52
C PRO A 226 -9.83 -1.18 -15.08
N CYS A 227 -10.09 -1.78 -16.23
CA CYS A 227 -9.08 -2.52 -16.97
C CYS A 227 -8.66 -1.75 -18.23
N HIS A 228 -7.35 -1.56 -18.39
CA HIS A 228 -6.75 -1.12 -19.64
C HIS A 228 -6.45 -2.36 -20.48
N GLY A 229 -6.92 -2.40 -21.72
CA GLY A 229 -7.04 -3.58 -22.59
C GLY A 229 -5.77 -4.32 -22.99
N GLU A 230 -4.60 -4.04 -22.42
CA GLU A 230 -3.33 -4.69 -22.80
C GLU A 230 -2.55 -5.31 -21.63
N TYR A 231 -3.08 -5.32 -20.41
CA TYR A 231 -2.35 -5.93 -19.29
C TYR A 231 -2.62 -7.43 -19.17
N GLN A 232 -1.72 -8.24 -19.73
CA GLN A 232 -1.62 -9.69 -19.49
C GLN A 232 -1.48 -10.02 -17.99
N GLU A 233 -1.01 -9.09 -17.15
CA GLU A 233 -0.89 -9.25 -15.70
C GLU A 233 -2.26 -9.34 -14.99
N TRP A 234 -3.27 -8.60 -15.45
CA TRP A 234 -4.64 -8.67 -14.92
C TRP A 234 -5.41 -9.92 -15.39
N GLY A 235 -5.02 -10.49 -16.52
CA GLY A 235 -5.54 -11.79 -16.97
C GLY A 235 -5.24 -12.92 -15.97
N MET A 236 -4.17 -12.80 -15.18
CA MET A 236 -3.85 -13.76 -14.13
C MET A 236 -4.78 -13.64 -12.90
N LEU A 237 -5.34 -12.46 -12.61
CA LEU A 237 -6.33 -12.28 -11.55
C LEU A 237 -7.70 -12.86 -11.97
N ARG A 238 -8.04 -12.85 -13.27
CA ARG A 238 -9.25 -13.50 -13.79
C ARG A 238 -9.30 -14.99 -13.48
N GLU A 239 -8.15 -15.67 -13.55
CA GLU A 239 -8.09 -17.11 -13.23
C GLU A 239 -8.32 -17.42 -11.74
N LEU A 240 -8.25 -16.42 -10.85
CA LEU A 240 -8.53 -16.61 -9.42
C LEU A 240 -10.02 -16.44 -9.09
N HIS A 241 -10.80 -15.76 -9.93
CA HIS A 241 -12.26 -15.59 -9.76
C HIS A 241 -13.08 -16.75 -10.33
N HIS A 242 -12.48 -17.67 -11.08
CA HIS A 242 -13.16 -18.80 -11.72
C HIS A 242 -12.82 -20.18 -11.12
N VAL A 243 -12.36 -20.20 -9.86
CA VAL A 243 -12.12 -21.48 -9.15
C VAL A 243 -13.07 -21.63 -7.98
#